data_7aa34eef73f3baa44a2e5e8e4151e244
#
_entry.id   7aa34eef73f3baa44a2e5e8e4151e244
#
_cell.length_a   1.000
_cell.length_b   1.000
_cell.length_c   1.000
_cell.angle_alpha   90.00
_cell.angle_beta   90.00
_cell.angle_gamma   90.00
#
_symmetry.space_group_name_H-M   'P 1'
#
loop_
_entity.id
_entity.type
_entity.pdbx_description
1 polymer ?
#
loop_
_entity_poly.entity_id
_entity_poly.type
_entity_poly.pdbx_seq_one_letter_code
_entity_poly.pdbx_strand_id
1 'polypeptide(L)'
;MRVILLLILVAPPLWAQDDLPGFPALHDVRGVAADDVLNIRAEPSAASAIMGTLAPDARGVEVVGLRGGWYVVNAAEGTGYVNPTFLAAEDAPDWRALSTPLSCFGTEPFWGLSFAPAKGKATLNLFGDAARDMAVTALWPALPWAPQAGVGLDGGTAVMRGQVCSDGMSDRTYGIAVDLFLSGPAPARYSGCCSLVFR
;
A
#
# COMPACT_ATOMS: atom_id res chain seq x y z
N MET A 1 -21.04 30.90 46.75
CA MET A 1 -21.22 30.73 45.29
C MET A 1 -20.06 29.88 44.78
N ARG A 2 -20.28 28.58 44.52
CA ARG A 2 -19.24 27.67 43.99
C ARG A 2 -19.38 27.66 42.46
N VAL A 3 -18.36 28.17 41.76
CA VAL A 3 -18.28 28.13 40.30
C VAL A 3 -17.75 26.72 39.94
N ILE A 4 -18.61 25.91 39.30
CA ILE A 4 -18.21 24.62 38.72
C ILE A 4 -17.66 24.91 37.34
N LEU A 5 -16.36 24.77 37.19
CA LEU A 5 -15.67 24.85 35.89
C LEU A 5 -15.89 23.54 35.13
N LEU A 6 -16.74 23.59 34.10
CA LEU A 6 -16.99 22.44 33.21
C LEU A 6 -15.82 22.35 32.24
N LEU A 7 -14.93 21.38 32.43
CA LEU A 7 -13.88 21.03 31.44
C LEU A 7 -14.55 20.30 30.28
N ILE A 8 -14.67 20.97 29.14
CA ILE A 8 -15.05 20.34 27.88
C ILE A 8 -13.84 19.60 27.34
N LEU A 9 -13.81 18.29 27.49
CA LEU A 9 -12.85 17.40 26.79
C LEU A 9 -13.22 17.39 25.30
N VAL A 10 -12.49 18.16 24.50
CA VAL A 10 -12.52 18.05 23.04
C VAL A 10 -11.76 16.78 22.69
N ALA A 11 -12.48 15.68 22.41
CA ALA A 11 -11.86 14.51 21.84
C ALA A 11 -11.29 14.85 20.46
N PRO A 12 -10.03 14.47 20.12
CA PRO A 12 -9.53 14.62 18.77
C PRO A 12 -10.42 13.82 17.81
N PRO A 13 -10.65 14.31 16.57
CA PRO A 13 -11.40 13.55 15.59
C PRO A 13 -10.68 12.20 15.38
N LEU A 14 -11.39 11.11 15.62
CA LEU A 14 -11.01 9.79 15.12
C LEU A 14 -10.98 9.92 13.59
N TRP A 15 -9.79 9.95 13.03
CA TRP A 15 -9.59 9.81 11.59
C TRP A 15 -10.11 8.42 11.22
N ALA A 16 -11.30 8.34 10.67
CA ALA A 16 -11.79 7.13 10.05
C ALA A 16 -10.76 6.75 8.98
N GLN A 17 -10.07 5.64 9.18
CA GLN A 17 -9.28 5.00 8.15
C GLN A 17 -10.30 4.40 7.19
N ASP A 18 -10.64 5.17 6.17
CA ASP A 18 -11.48 4.69 5.10
C ASP A 18 -10.71 3.59 4.36
N ASP A 19 -11.04 2.35 4.68
CA ASP A 19 -10.72 1.18 3.85
C ASP A 19 -11.57 1.33 2.58
N LEU A 20 -11.08 2.18 1.66
CA LEU A 20 -11.80 2.50 0.45
C LEU A 20 -11.71 1.31 -0.51
N PRO A 21 -12.84 0.70 -0.89
CA PRO A 21 -12.87 -0.31 -1.93
C PRO A 21 -12.18 0.20 -3.19
N GLY A 22 -11.32 -0.61 -3.81
CA GLY A 22 -10.59 -0.27 -5.03
C GLY A 22 -9.22 0.35 -4.84
N PHE A 23 -8.73 0.48 -3.59
CA PHE A 23 -7.35 0.91 -3.32
C PHE A 23 -6.57 -0.15 -2.52
N PRO A 24 -5.22 -0.17 -2.66
CA PRO A 24 -4.44 0.53 -3.68
C PRO A 24 -4.70 0.01 -5.10
N ALA A 25 -4.50 0.86 -6.10
CA ALA A 25 -4.65 0.53 -7.51
C ALA A 25 -3.62 1.29 -8.36
N LEU A 26 -3.23 0.71 -9.51
CA LEU A 26 -2.35 1.35 -10.48
C LEU A 26 -3.15 2.28 -11.39
N HIS A 27 -2.55 3.42 -11.71
CA HIS A 27 -3.13 4.46 -12.55
C HIS A 27 -2.11 4.97 -13.56
N ASP A 28 -2.61 5.40 -14.72
CA ASP A 28 -1.82 6.07 -15.74
C ASP A 28 -2.12 7.59 -15.71
N VAL A 29 -1.10 8.42 -15.93
CA VAL A 29 -1.28 9.87 -16.13
C VAL A 29 -2.01 10.10 -17.44
N ARG A 30 -2.96 11.03 -17.43
CA ARG A 30 -3.73 11.44 -18.61
C ARG A 30 -4.05 12.94 -18.61
N GLY A 31 -4.28 13.49 -19.78
CA GLY A 31 -4.74 14.89 -19.92
C GLY A 31 -3.71 15.94 -19.53
N VAL A 32 -2.44 15.54 -19.38
CA VAL A 32 -1.30 16.43 -19.18
C VAL A 32 -0.63 16.66 -20.53
N ALA A 33 -0.29 17.91 -20.87
CA ALA A 33 0.40 18.24 -22.12
C ALA A 33 1.80 17.59 -22.15
N ALA A 34 2.31 17.26 -23.34
CA ALA A 34 3.58 16.54 -23.49
C ALA A 34 4.81 17.35 -23.00
N ASP A 35 4.68 18.66 -22.91
CA ASP A 35 5.68 19.60 -22.41
C ASP A 35 5.45 20.06 -20.97
N ASP A 36 4.49 19.44 -20.26
CA ASP A 36 4.11 19.72 -18.88
C ASP A 36 4.29 18.50 -17.97
N VAL A 37 4.04 18.64 -16.69
CA VAL A 37 4.13 17.57 -15.68
C VAL A 37 2.93 17.60 -14.75
N LEU A 38 2.57 16.43 -14.21
CA LEU A 38 1.58 16.33 -13.14
C LEU A 38 2.25 16.54 -11.79
N ASN A 39 1.87 17.61 -11.09
CA ASN A 39 2.44 17.93 -9.79
C ASN A 39 1.90 17.01 -8.68
N ILE A 40 2.81 16.53 -7.85
CA ILE A 40 2.51 15.90 -6.56
C ILE A 40 2.62 16.97 -5.47
N ARG A 41 1.55 17.17 -4.72
CA ARG A 41 1.42 18.23 -3.71
C ARG A 41 1.64 17.70 -2.30
N ALA A 42 2.15 18.54 -1.40
CA ALA A 42 2.33 18.17 0.01
C ALA A 42 1.00 18.08 0.78
N GLU A 43 -0.06 18.76 0.32
CA GLU A 43 -1.39 18.73 0.90
C GLU A 43 -2.44 18.57 -0.22
N PRO A 44 -3.66 18.12 0.06
CA PRO A 44 -4.73 17.95 -0.94
C PRO A 44 -5.29 19.30 -1.42
N SER A 45 -4.43 20.12 -2.01
CA SER A 45 -4.75 21.46 -2.48
C SER A 45 -3.83 21.88 -3.62
N ALA A 46 -4.39 22.52 -4.65
CA ALA A 46 -3.62 23.09 -5.77
C ALA A 46 -2.67 24.22 -5.36
N ALA A 47 -2.93 24.88 -4.23
CA ALA A 47 -2.07 25.93 -3.67
C ALA A 47 -0.93 25.40 -2.78
N SER A 48 -0.91 24.11 -2.47
CA SER A 48 0.11 23.51 -1.63
C SER A 48 1.45 23.39 -2.36
N ALA A 49 2.53 23.29 -1.59
CA ALA A 49 3.88 23.09 -2.11
C ALA A 49 3.95 21.83 -3.00
N ILE A 50 4.77 21.92 -4.05
CA ILE A 50 5.09 20.76 -4.91
C ILE A 50 6.22 19.99 -4.25
N MET A 51 6.05 18.70 -4.04
CA MET A 51 7.06 17.80 -3.49
C MET A 51 7.60 16.78 -4.50
N GLY A 52 6.99 16.72 -5.67
CA GLY A 52 7.41 15.85 -6.77
C GLY A 52 6.56 16.07 -8.01
N THR A 53 6.91 15.35 -9.07
CA THR A 53 6.18 15.42 -10.35
C THR A 53 6.09 14.03 -10.98
N LEU A 54 5.06 13.81 -11.80
CA LEU A 54 4.91 12.67 -12.70
C LEU A 54 5.00 13.14 -14.15
N ALA A 55 5.65 12.37 -15.00
CA ALA A 55 5.69 12.62 -16.43
C ALA A 55 4.27 12.57 -17.04
N PRO A 56 4.00 13.27 -18.16
CA PRO A 56 2.68 13.32 -18.78
C PRO A 56 2.20 11.95 -19.31
N ASP A 57 3.12 11.02 -19.51
CA ASP A 57 2.91 9.65 -19.96
C ASP A 57 3.25 8.59 -18.89
N ALA A 58 3.41 8.99 -17.63
CA ALA A 58 3.73 8.08 -16.55
C ALA A 58 2.64 7.02 -16.39
N ARG A 59 3.07 5.78 -16.23
CA ARG A 59 2.23 4.59 -16.05
C ARG A 59 2.53 3.88 -14.75
N GLY A 60 1.56 3.08 -14.28
CA GLY A 60 1.74 2.27 -13.09
C GLY A 60 1.91 3.09 -11.81
N VAL A 61 1.32 4.26 -11.74
CA VAL A 61 1.33 5.10 -10.53
C VAL A 61 0.43 4.44 -9.48
N GLU A 62 1.03 3.97 -8.39
CA GLU A 62 0.25 3.40 -7.29
C GLU A 62 -0.47 4.50 -6.52
N VAL A 63 -1.80 4.48 -6.59
CA VAL A 63 -2.67 5.30 -5.76
C VAL A 63 -3.07 4.48 -4.56
N VAL A 64 -2.67 4.90 -3.37
CA VAL A 64 -2.89 4.15 -2.13
C VAL A 64 -4.21 4.48 -1.44
N GLY A 65 -4.87 5.56 -1.86
CA GLY A 65 -6.15 5.97 -1.30
C GLY A 65 -6.63 7.32 -1.81
N LEU A 66 -7.66 7.84 -1.15
CA LEU A 66 -8.29 9.14 -1.44
C LEU A 66 -8.37 9.96 -0.14
N ARG A 67 -7.94 11.22 -0.18
CA ARG A 67 -8.06 12.13 0.96
C ARG A 67 -8.42 13.53 0.49
N GLY A 68 -9.48 14.11 1.05
CA GLY A 68 -9.95 15.45 0.68
C GLY A 68 -10.28 15.61 -0.80
N GLY A 69 -10.68 14.53 -1.50
CA GLY A 69 -10.93 14.53 -2.94
C GLY A 69 -9.66 14.43 -3.81
N TRP A 70 -8.47 14.18 -3.21
CA TRP A 70 -7.18 14.01 -3.90
C TRP A 70 -6.69 12.57 -3.74
N TYR A 71 -6.07 12.04 -4.79
CA TYR A 71 -5.40 10.75 -4.73
C TYR A 71 -4.11 10.84 -3.93
N VAL A 72 -3.91 9.85 -3.09
CA VAL A 72 -2.71 9.69 -2.24
C VAL A 72 -1.70 8.84 -3.00
N VAL A 73 -0.49 9.37 -3.21
CA VAL A 73 0.62 8.70 -3.90
C VAL A 73 1.91 8.87 -3.10
N ASN A 74 2.90 8.01 -3.33
CA ASN A 74 4.22 8.19 -2.73
C ASN A 74 5.14 8.96 -3.68
N ALA A 75 5.90 9.91 -3.14
CA ALA A 75 6.92 10.67 -3.85
C ALA A 75 8.18 10.77 -2.98
N ALA A 76 9.33 10.43 -3.53
CA ALA A 76 10.58 10.31 -2.78
C ALA A 76 10.40 9.49 -1.49
N GLU A 77 10.72 10.02 -0.32
CA GLU A 77 10.56 9.35 0.97
C GLU A 77 9.26 9.71 1.70
N GLY A 78 8.30 10.34 1.03
CA GLY A 78 7.07 10.80 1.64
C GLY A 78 5.81 10.49 0.85
N THR A 79 4.69 10.88 1.44
CA THR A 79 3.35 10.79 0.85
C THR A 79 2.92 12.14 0.31
N GLY A 80 2.35 12.16 -0.89
CA GLY A 80 1.83 13.36 -1.52
C GLY A 80 0.46 13.16 -2.16
N TYR A 81 -0.05 14.22 -2.78
CA TYR A 81 -1.41 14.30 -3.29
C TYR A 81 -1.44 14.72 -4.75
N VAL A 82 -2.23 14.01 -5.55
CA VAL A 82 -2.42 14.27 -6.98
C VAL A 82 -3.90 14.49 -7.26
N ASN A 83 -4.20 15.44 -8.17
CA ASN A 83 -5.57 15.68 -8.59
C ASN A 83 -6.08 14.47 -9.42
N PRO A 84 -7.19 13.81 -9.00
CA PRO A 84 -7.72 12.62 -9.65
C PRO A 84 -8.08 12.79 -11.13
N THR A 85 -8.38 14.04 -11.56
CA THR A 85 -8.73 14.33 -12.96
C THR A 85 -7.65 13.92 -13.95
N PHE A 86 -6.38 13.90 -13.49
CA PHE A 86 -5.22 13.60 -14.32
C PHE A 86 -4.71 12.17 -14.18
N LEU A 87 -5.45 11.29 -13.49
CA LEU A 87 -5.11 9.88 -13.35
C LEU A 87 -6.29 9.01 -13.80
N ALA A 88 -6.01 7.99 -14.59
CA ALA A 88 -6.97 6.96 -14.98
C ALA A 88 -6.55 5.62 -14.38
N ALA A 89 -7.47 4.93 -13.70
CA ALA A 89 -7.20 3.58 -13.23
C ALA A 89 -6.84 2.66 -14.41
N GLU A 90 -5.84 1.81 -14.21
CA GLU A 90 -5.54 0.73 -15.15
C GLU A 90 -6.68 -0.30 -15.13
N ASP A 91 -6.94 -0.91 -16.28
CA ASP A 91 -7.85 -2.05 -16.39
C ASP A 91 -7.13 -3.32 -15.89
N ALA A 92 -6.96 -3.40 -14.58
CA ALA A 92 -6.30 -4.49 -13.91
C ALA A 92 -7.19 -5.05 -12.79
N PRO A 93 -7.12 -6.36 -12.51
CA PRO A 93 -7.84 -6.93 -11.37
C PRO A 93 -7.43 -6.26 -10.06
N ASP A 94 -8.40 -6.11 -9.15
CA ASP A 94 -8.12 -5.73 -7.77
C ASP A 94 -7.07 -6.67 -7.15
N TRP A 95 -6.11 -6.12 -6.40
CA TRP A 95 -5.06 -6.90 -5.77
C TRP A 95 -5.58 -8.03 -4.88
N ARG A 96 -6.79 -7.86 -4.34
CA ARG A 96 -7.48 -8.87 -3.50
C ARG A 96 -7.84 -10.14 -4.26
N ALA A 97 -7.88 -10.08 -5.60
CA ALA A 97 -8.04 -11.25 -6.44
C ALA A 97 -6.78 -12.14 -6.48
N LEU A 98 -5.64 -11.64 -5.98
CA LEU A 98 -4.34 -12.33 -5.97
C LEU A 98 -3.87 -12.78 -7.36
N SER A 99 -4.25 -12.07 -8.40
CA SER A 99 -3.85 -12.33 -9.80
C SER A 99 -2.71 -11.43 -10.27
N THR A 100 -2.47 -10.33 -9.54
CA THR A 100 -1.39 -9.37 -9.83
C THR A 100 -0.20 -9.58 -8.89
N PRO A 101 1.03 -9.28 -9.35
CA PRO A 101 2.20 -9.33 -8.50
C PRO A 101 2.12 -8.32 -7.35
N LEU A 102 2.73 -8.69 -6.20
CA LEU A 102 2.85 -7.85 -5.01
C LEU A 102 4.29 -7.87 -4.49
N SER A 103 4.76 -6.73 -4.00
CA SER A 103 6.01 -6.60 -3.27
C SER A 103 5.71 -6.24 -1.83
N CYS A 104 5.98 -7.16 -0.89
CA CYS A 104 5.75 -6.98 0.54
C CYS A 104 7.08 -6.86 1.27
N PHE A 105 7.12 -6.08 2.34
CA PHE A 105 8.34 -5.81 3.08
C PHE A 105 8.05 -5.32 4.50
N GLY A 106 9.05 -5.43 5.36
CA GLY A 106 9.04 -4.87 6.71
C GLY A 106 10.46 -4.51 7.15
N THR A 107 10.57 -3.76 8.23
CA THR A 107 11.80 -3.11 8.66
C THR A 107 12.35 -3.59 10.00
N GLU A 108 11.53 -4.30 10.80
CA GLU A 108 11.97 -4.80 12.12
C GLU A 108 11.54 -6.26 12.34
N PRO A 109 12.40 -7.22 11.95
CA PRO A 109 13.64 -7.11 11.19
C PRO A 109 13.38 -6.80 9.71
N PHE A 110 14.41 -6.42 8.95
CA PHE A 110 14.28 -6.23 7.50
C PHE A 110 13.97 -7.55 6.81
N TRP A 111 12.88 -7.56 6.04
CA TRP A 111 12.48 -8.69 5.21
C TRP A 111 11.75 -8.20 3.96
N GLY A 112 11.71 -9.03 2.93
CA GLY A 112 10.94 -8.80 1.72
C GLY A 112 10.36 -10.09 1.17
N LEU A 113 9.16 -10.01 0.60
CA LEU A 113 8.48 -11.09 -0.10
C LEU A 113 7.96 -10.57 -1.42
N SER A 114 8.61 -10.93 -2.51
CA SER A 114 8.11 -10.69 -3.87
C SER A 114 7.24 -11.88 -4.28
N PHE A 115 6.04 -11.60 -4.73
CA PHE A 115 5.03 -12.59 -4.93
C PHE A 115 4.37 -12.42 -6.30
N ALA A 116 4.41 -13.46 -7.11
CA ALA A 116 3.85 -13.52 -8.45
C ALA A 116 2.89 -14.71 -8.57
N PRO A 117 1.61 -14.54 -8.17
CA PRO A 117 0.66 -15.63 -8.03
C PRO A 117 0.44 -16.39 -9.34
N ALA A 118 0.30 -15.69 -10.43
CA ALA A 118 0.11 -16.30 -11.76
C ALA A 118 1.28 -17.21 -12.19
N LYS A 119 2.47 -17.03 -11.58
CA LYS A 119 3.65 -17.86 -11.81
C LYS A 119 3.82 -18.97 -10.77
N GLY A 120 2.95 -19.03 -9.75
CA GLY A 120 3.04 -19.98 -8.66
C GLY A 120 4.30 -19.83 -7.80
N LYS A 121 4.90 -18.64 -7.75
CA LYS A 121 6.20 -18.38 -7.10
C LYS A 121 6.15 -17.17 -6.19
N ALA A 122 6.92 -17.26 -5.11
CA ALA A 122 7.29 -16.16 -4.25
C ALA A 122 8.79 -16.24 -3.93
N THR A 123 9.42 -15.09 -3.72
CA THR A 123 10.83 -15.01 -3.29
C THR A 123 10.89 -14.28 -1.97
N LEU A 124 11.36 -14.96 -0.94
CA LEU A 124 11.56 -14.41 0.41
C LEU A 124 13.01 -13.99 0.58
N ASN A 125 13.21 -12.75 1.03
CA ASN A 125 14.50 -12.19 1.43
C ASN A 125 14.44 -11.85 2.91
N LEU A 126 15.28 -12.44 3.73
CA LEU A 126 15.50 -12.07 5.12
C LEU A 126 16.85 -11.38 5.23
N PHE A 127 16.94 -10.35 6.07
CA PHE A 127 18.18 -9.61 6.24
C PHE A 127 19.33 -10.54 6.68
N GLY A 128 20.41 -10.54 5.91
CA GLY A 128 21.60 -11.38 6.16
C GLY A 128 21.54 -12.78 5.57
N ASP A 129 20.42 -13.20 5.01
CA ASP A 129 20.24 -14.51 4.40
C ASP A 129 20.25 -14.44 2.87
N ALA A 130 20.52 -15.57 2.21
CA ALA A 130 20.30 -15.70 0.78
C ALA A 130 18.80 -15.70 0.46
N ALA A 131 18.42 -15.08 -0.67
CA ALA A 131 17.06 -15.11 -1.16
C ALA A 131 16.57 -16.56 -1.33
N ARG A 132 15.34 -16.84 -0.88
CA ARG A 132 14.74 -18.18 -0.94
C ARG A 132 13.49 -18.16 -1.81
N ASP A 133 13.46 -18.99 -2.84
CA ASP A 133 12.25 -19.23 -3.60
C ASP A 133 11.31 -20.16 -2.82
N MET A 134 10.02 -19.81 -2.84
CA MET A 134 8.94 -20.56 -2.19
C MET A 134 7.85 -20.82 -3.24
N ALA A 135 7.36 -22.05 -3.29
CA ALA A 135 6.20 -22.37 -4.12
C ALA A 135 4.93 -21.77 -3.51
N VAL A 136 4.06 -21.20 -4.33
CA VAL A 136 2.70 -20.85 -3.94
C VAL A 136 1.86 -22.12 -3.92
N THR A 137 1.36 -22.51 -2.76
CA THR A 137 0.61 -23.77 -2.55
C THR A 137 -0.90 -23.57 -2.55
N ALA A 138 -1.36 -22.34 -2.22
CA ALA A 138 -2.77 -21.99 -2.20
C ALA A 138 -2.97 -20.49 -2.38
N LEU A 139 -4.11 -20.10 -2.95
CA LEU A 139 -4.57 -18.72 -3.04
C LEU A 139 -5.97 -18.63 -2.43
N TRP A 140 -6.16 -17.67 -1.53
CA TRP A 140 -7.45 -17.34 -0.93
C TRP A 140 -7.77 -15.87 -1.23
N PRO A 141 -8.40 -15.57 -2.39
CA PRO A 141 -8.85 -14.21 -2.70
C PRO A 141 -9.81 -13.69 -1.64
N ALA A 142 -9.83 -12.37 -1.45
CA ALA A 142 -10.79 -11.75 -0.55
C ALA A 142 -12.23 -11.97 -1.03
N LEU A 143 -13.14 -12.06 -0.07
CA LEU A 143 -14.58 -12.19 -0.31
C LEU A 143 -15.29 -10.94 0.23
N PRO A 144 -16.49 -10.60 -0.26
CA PRO A 144 -17.22 -9.41 0.22
C PRO A 144 -17.42 -9.35 1.74
N TRP A 145 -17.49 -10.50 2.39
CA TRP A 145 -17.65 -10.63 3.86
C TRP A 145 -16.36 -11.01 4.60
N ALA A 146 -15.26 -11.25 3.87
CA ALA A 146 -13.94 -11.58 4.42
C ALA A 146 -12.88 -10.82 3.60
N PRO A 147 -12.60 -9.56 3.95
CA PRO A 147 -11.78 -8.65 3.12
C PRO A 147 -10.28 -9.01 3.13
N GLN A 148 -9.86 -9.98 3.93
CA GLN A 148 -8.49 -10.47 3.92
C GLN A 148 -8.25 -11.40 2.72
N ALA A 149 -7.10 -11.24 2.09
CA ALA A 149 -6.58 -12.16 1.09
C ALA A 149 -5.42 -12.96 1.69
N GLY A 150 -5.29 -14.22 1.32
CA GLY A 150 -4.26 -15.12 1.85
C GLY A 150 -3.50 -15.86 0.76
N VAL A 151 -2.24 -16.14 1.02
CA VAL A 151 -1.35 -16.92 0.15
C VAL A 151 -0.65 -17.99 0.97
N GLY A 152 -0.94 -19.23 0.64
CA GLY A 152 -0.18 -20.38 1.13
C GLY A 152 1.14 -20.49 0.39
N LEU A 153 2.22 -20.66 1.13
CA LEU A 153 3.57 -20.83 0.63
C LEU A 153 4.14 -22.14 1.14
N ASP A 154 5.09 -22.73 0.42
CA ASP A 154 5.87 -23.84 0.95
C ASP A 154 6.68 -23.37 2.17
N GLY A 155 6.23 -23.80 3.36
CA GLY A 155 6.79 -23.40 4.65
C GLY A 155 6.24 -22.10 5.24
N GLY A 156 5.05 -21.62 4.80
CA GLY A 156 4.47 -20.43 5.41
C GLY A 156 3.11 -20.01 4.84
N THR A 157 2.59 -18.91 5.37
CA THR A 157 1.36 -18.27 4.89
C THR A 157 1.47 -16.77 5.05
N ALA A 158 1.12 -16.02 4.01
CA ALA A 158 0.96 -14.57 4.08
C ALA A 158 -0.53 -14.22 4.11
N VAL A 159 -0.90 -13.29 5.01
CA VAL A 159 -2.27 -12.76 5.11
C VAL A 159 -2.22 -11.25 4.92
N MET A 160 -2.96 -10.74 3.94
CA MET A 160 -2.98 -9.34 3.54
C MET A 160 -4.33 -8.71 3.79
N ARG A 161 -4.32 -7.44 4.17
CA ARG A 161 -5.51 -6.62 4.42
C ARG A 161 -5.39 -5.27 3.73
N GLY A 162 -6.48 -4.79 3.13
CA GLY A 162 -6.59 -3.39 2.73
C GLY A 162 -6.61 -2.52 3.99
N GLN A 163 -5.49 -1.87 4.26
CA GLN A 163 -5.31 -1.05 5.45
C GLN A 163 -4.14 -0.09 5.22
N VAL A 164 -4.29 1.15 5.70
CA VAL A 164 -3.17 2.09 5.75
C VAL A 164 -2.03 1.47 6.55
N CYS A 165 -0.85 1.45 5.95
CA CYS A 165 0.35 0.81 6.48
C CYS A 165 1.54 1.75 6.35
N SER A 166 2.37 1.85 7.39
CA SER A 166 3.66 2.55 7.40
C SER A 166 4.78 1.53 7.54
N ASP A 167 5.90 1.74 6.83
CA ASP A 167 7.11 0.94 6.94
C ASP A 167 7.94 1.29 8.19
N GLY A 168 7.56 2.35 8.91
CA GLY A 168 8.25 2.83 10.11
C GLY A 168 9.59 3.51 9.86
N MET A 169 10.03 3.67 8.60
CA MET A 169 11.31 4.28 8.24
C MET A 169 11.17 5.50 7.34
N SER A 170 10.13 5.53 6.53
CA SER A 170 9.83 6.66 5.64
C SER A 170 8.49 7.29 6.01
N ASP A 171 8.23 8.48 5.46
CA ASP A 171 6.91 9.13 5.54
C ASP A 171 5.98 8.63 4.42
N ARG A 172 6.30 7.50 3.81
CA ARG A 172 5.45 6.84 2.80
C ARG A 172 4.26 6.17 3.42
N THR A 173 3.18 6.13 2.68
CA THR A 173 1.96 5.42 3.05
C THR A 173 1.71 4.29 2.06
N TYR A 174 1.35 3.12 2.56
CA TYR A 174 0.96 1.96 1.75
C TYR A 174 -0.49 1.58 2.05
N GLY A 175 -1.15 0.95 1.09
CA GLY A 175 -2.58 0.60 1.19
C GLY A 175 -2.82 -0.86 1.58
N ILE A 176 -1.77 -1.67 1.77
CA ILE A 176 -1.89 -3.09 2.11
C ILE A 176 -0.98 -3.41 3.29
N ALA A 177 -1.57 -3.87 4.39
CA ALA A 177 -0.83 -4.48 5.49
C ALA A 177 -0.71 -5.99 5.28
N VAL A 178 0.40 -6.59 5.72
CA VAL A 178 0.67 -8.02 5.60
C VAL A 178 1.23 -8.60 6.88
N ASP A 179 0.77 -9.82 7.21
CA ASP A 179 1.40 -10.70 8.19
C ASP A 179 1.89 -11.96 7.47
N LEU A 180 3.19 -12.23 7.56
CA LEU A 180 3.82 -13.45 7.05
C LEU A 180 4.13 -14.37 8.23
N PHE A 181 3.60 -15.58 8.20
CA PHE A 181 3.86 -16.64 9.16
C PHE A 181 4.71 -17.69 8.49
N LEU A 182 5.93 -17.91 8.98
CA LEU A 182 6.79 -19.00 8.56
C LEU A 182 6.62 -20.17 9.52
N SER A 183 6.47 -21.36 8.96
CA SER A 183 6.41 -22.64 9.69
C SER A 183 7.74 -23.40 9.54
N GLY A 184 7.96 -24.40 10.39
CA GLY A 184 9.16 -25.23 10.36
C GLY A 184 9.83 -25.31 11.72
N PRO A 185 11.12 -25.74 11.78
CA PRO A 185 11.86 -25.91 13.04
C PRO A 185 12.07 -24.61 13.84
N ALA A 186 12.10 -23.47 13.16
CA ALA A 186 12.19 -22.13 13.74
C ALA A 186 11.02 -21.28 13.21
N PRO A 187 9.81 -21.41 13.76
CA PRO A 187 8.67 -20.63 13.31
C PRO A 187 8.89 -19.14 13.60
N ALA A 188 8.45 -18.29 12.66
CA ALA A 188 8.61 -16.85 12.78
C ALA A 188 7.38 -16.12 12.23
N ARG A 189 7.13 -14.90 12.74
CA ARG A 189 6.13 -13.98 12.22
C ARG A 189 6.82 -12.67 11.83
N TYR A 190 6.45 -12.19 10.66
CA TYR A 190 6.85 -10.89 10.14
C TYR A 190 5.61 -10.08 9.82
N SER A 191 5.62 -8.80 10.13
CA SER A 191 4.56 -7.86 9.76
C SER A 191 5.14 -6.73 8.94
N GLY A 192 4.35 -6.16 8.04
CA GLY A 192 4.81 -5.10 7.15
C GLY A 192 3.75 -4.63 6.19
N CYS A 193 4.20 -3.99 5.12
CA CYS A 193 3.36 -3.42 4.07
C CYS A 193 3.60 -4.10 2.73
N CYS A 194 2.64 -4.00 1.81
CA CYS A 194 2.82 -4.37 0.41
C CYS A 194 2.53 -3.19 -0.51
N SER A 195 3.17 -3.22 -1.69
CA SER A 195 2.99 -2.31 -2.81
C SER A 195 2.70 -3.11 -4.07
N LEU A 196 1.94 -2.53 -4.99
CA LEU A 196 1.69 -3.04 -6.33
C LEU A 196 2.88 -2.79 -7.27
N VAL A 197 3.78 -1.89 -6.87
CA VAL A 197 4.99 -1.55 -7.63
C VAL A 197 6.16 -2.35 -7.11
N PHE A 198 6.83 -3.09 -8.00
CA PHE A 198 8.09 -3.76 -7.67
C PHE A 198 9.22 -2.75 -7.52
N ARG A 199 9.94 -2.86 -6.43
CA ARG A 199 11.17 -2.09 -6.16
C ARG A 199 12.38 -2.98 -6.20
#